data_7db35688a06e8be8951fbf8d7d0b1eb7
#
_entry.id   7db35688a06e8be8951fbf8d7d0b1eb7
#
_cell.length_a   1.000
_cell.length_b   1.000
_cell.length_c   1.000
_cell.angle_alpha   90.00
_cell.angle_beta   90.00
_cell.angle_gamma   90.00
#
_symmetry.space_group_name_H-M   'P 1'
#
loop_
_entity.id
_entity.type
_entity.pdbx_description
1 polymer ?
#
loop_
_entity_poly.entity_id
_entity_poly.type
_entity_poly.pdbx_seq_one_letter_code
_entity_poly.pdbx_strand_id
1 'polypeptide(L)'
;DFVFIGDSITHYWELNSYFNKPGQLIINRGIGGDTTTYLSRRIWADALQFSPKYCIVGIGINDSIDLEGDYWKQIPGMPYDEVRAKENYINIIEQCLDTSTIPIIVSLLPINIPVSLCETKRKKFICDFNDFLYTYSKEKNIIYVDYYHTTVVPGTNILLDGITYDGLHPNAKGYNIMATVL
;
A
#
# COMPACT_ATOMS: atom_id res chain seq x y z
N ASP A 1 -6.09 -18.56 5.07
CA ASP A 1 -5.70 -18.12 3.74
C ASP A 1 -5.60 -16.61 3.70
N PHE A 2 -4.55 -16.11 3.09
CA PHE A 2 -4.21 -14.69 3.04
C PHE A 2 -4.02 -14.26 1.59
N VAL A 3 -4.63 -13.14 1.21
CA VAL A 3 -4.34 -12.47 -0.06
C VAL A 3 -3.70 -11.11 0.25
N PHE A 4 -2.54 -10.88 -0.35
CA PHE A 4 -1.89 -9.57 -0.34
C PHE A 4 -2.22 -8.90 -1.67
N ILE A 5 -2.86 -7.74 -1.63
CA ILE A 5 -3.27 -7.00 -2.82
C ILE A 5 -2.77 -5.56 -2.74
N GLY A 6 -2.27 -5.05 -3.85
CA GLY A 6 -1.66 -3.74 -3.89
C GLY A 6 -0.89 -3.46 -5.17
N ASP A 7 0.07 -2.56 -5.07
CA ASP A 7 0.91 -2.09 -6.18
C ASP A 7 2.24 -2.86 -6.31
N SER A 8 3.30 -2.19 -6.82
CA SER A 8 4.63 -2.76 -6.99
C SER A 8 5.28 -3.20 -5.68
N ILE A 9 5.00 -2.54 -4.56
CA ILE A 9 5.56 -2.92 -3.26
C ILE A 9 5.03 -4.29 -2.85
N THR A 10 3.75 -4.57 -3.08
CA THR A 10 3.18 -5.90 -2.89
C THR A 10 3.68 -6.88 -3.96
N HIS A 11 3.71 -6.46 -5.25
CA HIS A 11 4.12 -7.31 -6.37
C HIS A 11 5.51 -7.93 -6.17
N TYR A 12 6.49 -7.12 -5.74
CA TYR A 12 7.88 -7.57 -5.59
C TYR A 12 8.17 -8.30 -4.27
N TRP A 13 7.17 -8.43 -3.40
CA TRP A 13 7.35 -9.11 -2.13
C TRP A 13 7.26 -10.64 -2.29
N GLU A 14 8.37 -11.32 -2.10
CA GLU A 14 8.46 -12.79 -2.13
C GLU A 14 7.84 -13.38 -0.83
N LEU A 15 6.52 -13.24 -0.68
CA LEU A 15 5.76 -13.52 0.54
C LEU A 15 6.07 -14.87 1.18
N ASN A 16 6.23 -15.92 0.37
CA ASN A 16 6.53 -17.27 0.87
C ASN A 16 7.90 -17.39 1.54
N SER A 17 8.82 -16.46 1.26
CA SER A 17 10.13 -16.39 1.94
C SER A 17 10.02 -15.82 3.36
N TYR A 18 8.95 -15.10 3.67
CA TYR A 18 8.72 -14.42 4.96
C TYR A 18 7.65 -15.10 5.81
N PHE A 19 6.61 -15.68 5.20
CA PHE A 19 5.41 -16.16 5.88
C PHE A 19 5.14 -17.66 5.64
N ASN A 20 6.18 -18.45 5.46
CA ASN A 20 6.06 -19.88 5.17
C ASN A 20 5.64 -20.68 6.43
N LYS A 21 4.33 -20.83 6.63
CA LYS A 21 3.78 -21.73 7.68
C LYS A 21 3.01 -22.87 7.02
N PRO A 22 3.27 -24.14 7.41
CA PRO A 22 2.53 -25.29 6.86
C PRO A 22 1.01 -25.13 7.00
N GLY A 23 0.29 -25.39 5.91
CA GLY A 23 -1.17 -25.32 5.88
C GLY A 23 -1.75 -23.92 5.69
N GLN A 24 -0.92 -22.88 5.52
CA GLN A 24 -1.37 -21.54 5.13
C GLN A 24 -1.17 -21.31 3.64
N LEU A 25 -2.22 -20.86 2.96
CA LEU A 25 -2.13 -20.38 1.58
C LEU A 25 -1.95 -18.85 1.62
N ILE A 26 -0.87 -18.38 1.00
CA ILE A 26 -0.55 -16.96 0.88
C ILE A 26 -0.43 -16.62 -0.59
N ILE A 27 -1.24 -15.69 -1.05
CA ILE A 27 -1.34 -15.32 -2.48
C ILE A 27 -0.95 -13.86 -2.64
N ASN A 28 -0.01 -13.60 -3.55
CA ASN A 28 0.37 -12.25 -3.97
C ASN A 28 -0.49 -11.83 -5.17
N ARG A 29 -1.20 -10.70 -5.02
CA ARG A 29 -2.00 -10.04 -6.05
C ARG A 29 -1.59 -8.58 -6.25
N GLY A 30 -0.32 -8.26 -5.98
CA GLY A 30 0.28 -6.96 -6.31
C GLY A 30 0.44 -6.78 -7.82
N ILE A 31 0.17 -5.58 -8.32
CA ILE A 31 0.42 -5.20 -9.72
C ILE A 31 1.21 -3.89 -9.72
N GLY A 32 2.39 -3.91 -10.37
CA GLY A 32 3.24 -2.72 -10.48
C GLY A 32 2.52 -1.53 -11.10
N GLY A 33 2.65 -0.34 -10.51
CA GLY A 33 2.00 0.88 -10.99
C GLY A 33 0.52 1.02 -10.65
N ASP A 34 -0.07 0.06 -9.94
CA ASP A 34 -1.50 0.11 -9.62
C ASP A 34 -1.84 1.28 -8.68
N THR A 35 -3.02 1.83 -8.87
CA THR A 35 -3.60 2.92 -8.07
C THR A 35 -4.87 2.44 -7.37
N THR A 36 -5.37 3.23 -6.42
CA THR A 36 -6.67 2.94 -5.78
C THR A 36 -7.79 2.78 -6.81
N THR A 37 -7.76 3.57 -7.90
CA THR A 37 -8.75 3.51 -8.98
C THR A 37 -8.76 2.17 -9.72
N TYR A 38 -7.59 1.63 -10.03
CA TYR A 38 -7.51 0.34 -10.73
C TYR A 38 -7.80 -0.82 -9.78
N LEU A 39 -7.26 -0.78 -8.56
CA LEU A 39 -7.46 -1.83 -7.59
C LEU A 39 -8.94 -1.96 -7.19
N SER A 40 -9.68 -0.86 -7.03
CA SER A 40 -11.11 -0.89 -6.70
C SER A 40 -11.96 -1.65 -7.74
N ARG A 41 -11.51 -1.68 -9.00
CA ARG A 41 -12.19 -2.38 -10.11
C ARG A 41 -11.86 -3.86 -10.20
N ARG A 42 -10.69 -4.26 -9.71
CA ARG A 42 -10.19 -5.64 -9.86
C ARG A 42 -10.21 -6.48 -8.57
N ILE A 43 -10.42 -5.86 -7.40
CA ILE A 43 -10.33 -6.57 -6.12
C ILE A 43 -11.25 -7.78 -6.05
N TRP A 44 -12.45 -7.71 -6.61
CA TRP A 44 -13.36 -8.84 -6.68
C TRP A 44 -12.75 -10.00 -7.47
N ALA A 45 -12.30 -9.74 -8.70
CA ALA A 45 -11.78 -10.76 -9.59
C ALA A 45 -10.43 -11.33 -9.11
N ASP A 46 -9.60 -10.52 -8.47
CA ASP A 46 -8.24 -10.92 -8.10
C ASP A 46 -8.14 -11.49 -6.67
N ALA A 47 -9.09 -11.18 -5.80
CA ALA A 47 -9.05 -11.59 -4.42
C ALA A 47 -10.38 -12.16 -3.90
N LEU A 48 -11.45 -11.39 -3.92
CA LEU A 48 -12.65 -11.70 -3.12
C LEU A 48 -13.46 -12.88 -3.65
N GLN A 49 -13.46 -13.15 -4.96
CA GLN A 49 -14.13 -14.32 -5.52
C GLN A 49 -13.60 -15.65 -4.96
N PHE A 50 -12.39 -15.67 -4.40
CA PHE A 50 -11.79 -16.86 -3.79
C PHE A 50 -12.10 -16.98 -2.29
N SER A 51 -12.88 -16.05 -1.73
CA SER A 51 -13.28 -16.01 -0.32
C SER A 51 -12.10 -16.17 0.65
N PRO A 52 -11.02 -15.36 0.53
CA PRO A 52 -9.89 -15.45 1.45
C PRO A 52 -10.34 -15.06 2.86
N LYS A 53 -9.72 -15.65 3.88
CA LYS A 53 -9.99 -15.24 5.27
C LYS A 53 -9.50 -13.82 5.57
N TYR A 54 -8.32 -13.47 5.05
CA TYR A 54 -7.72 -12.15 5.24
C TYR A 54 -7.30 -11.55 3.90
N CYS A 55 -7.51 -10.24 3.75
CA CYS A 55 -7.03 -9.44 2.62
C CYS A 55 -6.17 -8.29 3.13
N ILE A 56 -4.86 -8.34 2.87
CA ILE A 56 -3.91 -7.29 3.22
C ILE A 56 -3.88 -6.28 2.08
N VAL A 57 -4.30 -5.03 2.35
CA VAL A 57 -4.50 -3.99 1.34
C VAL A 57 -3.41 -2.92 1.46
N GLY A 58 -2.43 -2.95 0.54
CA GLY A 58 -1.34 -1.98 0.46
C GLY A 58 -1.35 -1.22 -0.86
N ILE A 59 -2.06 -0.09 -0.92
CA ILE A 59 -2.29 0.70 -2.14
C ILE A 59 -2.39 2.19 -1.83
N GLY A 60 -2.02 3.04 -2.78
CA GLY A 60 -2.21 4.48 -2.70
C GLY A 60 -0.96 5.30 -3.07
N ILE A 61 0.24 4.72 -3.02
CA ILE A 61 1.47 5.50 -3.31
C ILE A 61 1.50 6.02 -4.76
N ASN A 62 0.96 5.27 -5.71
CA ASN A 62 0.92 5.66 -7.12
C ASN A 62 -0.16 6.72 -7.42
N ASP A 63 -1.14 6.88 -6.55
CA ASP A 63 -2.12 7.98 -6.66
C ASP A 63 -1.44 9.36 -6.51
N SER A 64 -0.25 9.42 -5.92
CA SER A 64 0.54 10.64 -5.75
C SER A 64 1.54 10.91 -6.89
N ILE A 65 1.61 10.05 -7.93
CA ILE A 65 2.68 10.15 -8.94
C ILE A 65 2.62 11.44 -9.75
N ASP A 66 1.43 11.96 -10.00
CA ASP A 66 1.21 13.22 -10.72
C ASP A 66 1.75 14.44 -9.97
N LEU A 67 1.96 14.32 -8.65
CA LEU A 67 2.58 15.37 -7.83
C LEU A 67 4.07 15.58 -8.16
N GLU A 68 4.71 14.62 -8.82
CA GLU A 68 6.12 14.74 -9.20
C GLU A 68 6.35 15.74 -10.33
N GLY A 69 5.30 16.10 -11.07
CA GLY A 69 5.40 17.06 -12.17
C GLY A 69 6.08 16.50 -13.43
N ASP A 70 6.49 15.24 -13.41
CA ASP A 70 7.09 14.58 -14.56
C ASP A 70 5.98 14.13 -15.51
N TYR A 71 5.82 14.84 -16.62
CA TYR A 71 4.73 14.60 -17.59
C TYR A 71 4.62 13.13 -18.04
N TRP A 72 5.73 12.42 -18.19
CA TRP A 72 5.73 11.03 -18.64
C TRP A 72 5.27 10.03 -17.55
N LYS A 73 5.22 10.45 -16.30
CA LYS A 73 4.69 9.66 -15.17
C LYS A 73 3.19 9.88 -14.97
N GLN A 74 2.63 10.93 -15.57
CA GLN A 74 1.20 11.20 -15.45
C GLN A 74 0.40 10.08 -16.12
N ILE A 75 -0.64 9.65 -15.42
CA ILE A 75 -1.59 8.67 -15.98
C ILE A 75 -2.62 9.44 -16.80
N PRO A 76 -2.64 9.27 -18.14
CA PRO A 76 -3.58 10.01 -18.97
C PRO A 76 -5.03 9.82 -18.50
N GLY A 77 -5.74 10.93 -18.30
CA GLY A 77 -7.14 10.92 -17.85
C GLY A 77 -7.34 10.66 -16.34
N MET A 78 -6.27 10.55 -15.56
CA MET A 78 -6.34 10.42 -14.11
C MET A 78 -5.39 11.42 -13.43
N PRO A 79 -5.73 12.71 -13.41
CA PRO A 79 -4.97 13.69 -12.64
C PRO A 79 -5.03 13.36 -11.15
N TYR A 80 -4.02 13.83 -10.41
CA TYR A 80 -3.99 13.72 -8.96
C TYR A 80 -5.30 14.20 -8.33
N ASP A 81 -5.89 13.35 -7.53
CA ASP A 81 -7.12 13.65 -6.79
C ASP A 81 -7.14 12.84 -5.49
N GLU A 82 -6.76 13.51 -4.40
CA GLU A 82 -6.68 12.88 -3.08
C GLU A 82 -8.05 12.42 -2.55
N VAL A 83 -9.11 13.18 -2.85
CA VAL A 83 -10.46 12.83 -2.42
C VAL A 83 -10.88 11.52 -3.08
N ARG A 84 -10.69 11.43 -4.40
CA ARG A 84 -10.98 10.20 -5.15
C ARG A 84 -10.14 9.02 -4.68
N ALA A 85 -8.86 9.23 -4.35
CA ALA A 85 -8.00 8.16 -3.82
C ALA A 85 -8.56 7.61 -2.50
N LYS A 86 -9.02 8.47 -1.59
CA LYS A 86 -9.66 8.07 -0.33
C LYS A 86 -10.99 7.36 -0.56
N GLU A 87 -11.85 7.88 -1.44
CA GLU A 87 -13.13 7.25 -1.80
C GLU A 87 -12.93 5.85 -2.40
N ASN A 88 -11.99 5.70 -3.32
CA ASN A 88 -11.64 4.40 -3.87
C ASN A 88 -11.11 3.44 -2.81
N TYR A 89 -10.28 3.92 -1.89
CA TYR A 89 -9.77 3.08 -0.79
C TYR A 89 -10.91 2.60 0.12
N ILE A 90 -11.83 3.49 0.49
CA ILE A 90 -13.04 3.12 1.23
C ILE A 90 -13.82 2.03 0.47
N ASN A 91 -14.05 2.22 -0.83
CA ASN A 91 -14.75 1.24 -1.66
C ASN A 91 -14.06 -0.13 -1.68
N ILE A 92 -12.72 -0.17 -1.75
CA ILE A 92 -11.92 -1.40 -1.66
C ILE A 92 -12.18 -2.13 -0.34
N ILE A 93 -12.15 -1.41 0.77
CA ILE A 93 -12.38 -2.01 2.09
C ILE A 93 -13.83 -2.46 2.26
N GLU A 94 -14.80 -1.67 1.81
CA GLU A 94 -16.22 -2.04 1.88
C GLU A 94 -16.51 -3.30 1.05
N GLN A 95 -15.92 -3.45 -0.14
CA GLN A 95 -16.02 -4.70 -0.89
C GLN A 95 -15.49 -5.92 -0.09
N CYS A 96 -14.42 -5.75 0.70
CA CYS A 96 -13.97 -6.83 1.60
C CYS A 96 -15.01 -7.13 2.69
N LEU A 97 -15.55 -6.08 3.32
CA LEU A 97 -16.51 -6.20 4.42
C LEU A 97 -17.86 -6.79 3.96
N ASP A 98 -18.26 -6.56 2.70
CA ASP A 98 -19.47 -7.13 2.09
C ASP A 98 -19.34 -8.64 1.83
N THR A 99 -18.14 -9.18 1.98
CA THR A 99 -17.83 -10.61 1.94
C THR A 99 -17.49 -11.12 3.35
N SER A 100 -17.12 -12.37 3.49
CA SER A 100 -16.61 -12.90 4.76
C SER A 100 -15.10 -12.66 4.94
N THR A 101 -14.49 -11.80 4.13
CA THR A 101 -13.06 -11.48 4.15
C THR A 101 -12.75 -10.39 5.16
N ILE A 102 -11.78 -10.63 6.02
CA ILE A 102 -11.31 -9.65 7.00
C ILE A 102 -10.23 -8.78 6.34
N PRO A 103 -10.49 -7.47 6.10
CA PRO A 103 -9.45 -6.58 5.59
C PRO A 103 -8.42 -6.26 6.66
N ILE A 104 -7.16 -6.13 6.23
CA ILE A 104 -6.06 -5.58 7.02
C ILE A 104 -5.53 -4.37 6.26
N ILE A 105 -5.65 -3.20 6.86
CA ILE A 105 -5.16 -1.95 6.31
C ILE A 105 -3.69 -1.81 6.67
N VAL A 106 -2.84 -1.52 5.70
CA VAL A 106 -1.42 -1.23 5.94
C VAL A 106 -1.10 0.21 5.54
N SER A 107 -0.25 0.89 6.30
CA SER A 107 0.18 2.24 5.94
C SER A 107 1.08 2.25 4.71
N LEU A 108 1.09 3.36 3.98
CA LEU A 108 2.09 3.65 2.95
C LEU A 108 3.45 3.83 3.60
N LEU A 109 4.51 3.39 2.90
CA LEU A 109 5.89 3.63 3.30
C LEU A 109 6.30 5.10 3.09
N PRO A 110 7.24 5.64 3.87
CA PRO A 110 7.91 6.89 3.52
C PRO A 110 8.73 6.70 2.24
N ILE A 111 9.08 7.80 1.59
CA ILE A 111 9.91 7.81 0.39
C ILE A 111 11.17 8.66 0.58
N ASN A 112 12.20 8.36 -0.23
CA ASN A 112 13.40 9.18 -0.39
C ASN A 112 13.93 8.99 -1.82
N ILE A 113 13.26 9.63 -2.81
CA ILE A 113 13.57 9.47 -4.23
C ILE A 113 14.53 10.59 -4.65
N PRO A 114 15.82 10.29 -4.91
CA PRO A 114 16.88 11.30 -5.04
C PRO A 114 16.70 12.33 -6.16
N VAL A 115 15.86 12.01 -7.16
CA VAL A 115 15.65 12.86 -8.35
C VAL A 115 14.24 13.41 -8.46
N SER A 116 13.42 13.25 -7.42
CA SER A 116 12.04 13.74 -7.43
C SER A 116 12.00 15.24 -7.20
N LEU A 117 11.41 15.99 -8.14
CA LEU A 117 11.23 17.44 -8.05
C LEU A 117 10.12 17.84 -7.06
N CYS A 118 9.23 16.92 -6.73
CA CYS A 118 8.06 17.15 -5.88
C CYS A 118 7.98 16.21 -4.68
N GLU A 119 9.11 15.70 -4.22
CA GLU A 119 9.19 14.77 -3.10
C GLU A 119 8.47 15.29 -1.84
N THR A 120 8.58 16.59 -1.55
CA THR A 120 7.90 17.22 -0.41
C THR A 120 6.38 17.07 -0.50
N LYS A 121 5.79 17.24 -1.69
CA LYS A 121 4.34 17.08 -1.90
C LYS A 121 3.92 15.64 -1.74
N ARG A 122 4.71 14.70 -2.27
CA ARG A 122 4.43 13.26 -2.10
C ARG A 122 4.58 12.82 -0.65
N LYS A 123 5.61 13.30 0.07
CA LYS A 123 5.77 13.04 1.51
C LYS A 123 4.57 13.56 2.30
N LYS A 124 4.08 14.76 1.98
CA LYS A 124 2.85 15.28 2.60
C LYS A 124 1.64 14.37 2.31
N PHE A 125 1.42 14.01 1.04
CA PHE A 125 0.35 13.08 0.68
C PHE A 125 0.43 11.77 1.47
N ILE A 126 1.62 11.18 1.60
CA ILE A 126 1.82 9.92 2.35
C ILE A 126 1.37 10.09 3.81
N CYS A 127 1.76 11.20 4.47
CA CYS A 127 1.34 11.48 5.84
C CYS A 127 -0.18 11.64 5.94
N ASP A 128 -0.77 12.50 5.11
CA ASP A 128 -2.21 12.78 5.12
C ASP A 128 -3.04 11.53 4.80
N PHE A 129 -2.54 10.69 3.88
CA PHE A 129 -3.21 9.44 3.52
C PHE A 129 -3.08 8.39 4.63
N ASN A 130 -1.93 8.29 5.30
CA ASN A 130 -1.74 7.38 6.44
C ASN A 130 -2.60 7.81 7.64
N ASP A 131 -2.73 9.12 7.91
CA ASP A 131 -3.64 9.63 8.94
C ASP A 131 -5.10 9.27 8.64
N PHE A 132 -5.50 9.39 7.37
CA PHE A 132 -6.81 8.93 6.92
C PHE A 132 -6.98 7.42 7.12
N LEU A 133 -6.02 6.58 6.69
CA LEU A 133 -6.07 5.13 6.84
C LEU A 133 -6.21 4.71 8.31
N TYR A 134 -5.40 5.33 9.17
CA TYR A 134 -5.45 5.09 10.61
C TYR A 134 -6.81 5.45 11.21
N THR A 135 -7.31 6.66 10.92
CA THR A 135 -8.60 7.14 11.41
C THR A 135 -9.73 6.23 10.96
N TYR A 136 -9.79 5.91 9.66
CA TYR A 136 -10.78 5.03 9.08
C TYR A 136 -10.75 3.62 9.68
N SER A 137 -9.54 3.08 9.92
CA SER A 137 -9.38 1.78 10.57
C SER A 137 -9.98 1.75 11.98
N LYS A 138 -9.81 2.83 12.74
CA LYS A 138 -10.39 2.97 14.09
C LYS A 138 -11.90 3.09 14.06
N GLU A 139 -12.44 3.92 13.16
CA GLU A 139 -13.88 4.10 13.01
C GLU A 139 -14.59 2.81 12.62
N LYS A 140 -13.97 1.99 11.77
CA LYS A 140 -14.55 0.71 11.30
C LYS A 140 -14.13 -0.51 12.11
N ASN A 141 -13.30 -0.33 13.14
CA ASN A 141 -12.71 -1.42 13.94
C ASN A 141 -11.98 -2.47 13.09
N ILE A 142 -11.15 -1.98 12.15
CA ILE A 142 -10.35 -2.80 11.22
C ILE A 142 -8.91 -2.87 11.73
N ILE A 143 -8.24 -4.00 11.50
CA ILE A 143 -6.82 -4.18 11.82
C ILE A 143 -6.00 -3.20 10.97
N TYR A 144 -5.14 -2.42 11.63
CA TYR A 144 -4.19 -1.50 11.01
C TYR A 144 -2.76 -1.91 11.33
N VAL A 145 -1.92 -2.01 10.31
CA VAL A 145 -0.50 -2.33 10.43
C VAL A 145 0.33 -1.14 9.99
N ASP A 146 1.17 -0.66 10.88
CA ASP A 146 1.95 0.56 10.69
C ASP A 146 3.34 0.25 10.13
N TYR A 147 3.46 0.19 8.82
CA TYR A 147 4.78 0.10 8.16
C TYR A 147 5.54 1.43 8.18
N TYR A 148 4.81 2.58 8.17
CA TYR A 148 5.42 3.90 8.08
C TYR A 148 6.38 4.16 9.22
N HIS A 149 5.91 4.06 10.47
CA HIS A 149 6.72 4.37 11.64
C HIS A 149 7.87 3.39 11.87
N THR A 150 7.80 2.18 11.33
CA THR A 150 8.91 1.21 11.40
C THR A 150 9.97 1.41 10.32
N THR A 151 9.68 2.19 9.30
CA THR A 151 10.56 2.42 8.14
C THR A 151 10.99 3.87 7.95
N VAL A 152 10.54 4.78 8.81
CA VAL A 152 10.92 6.19 8.81
C VAL A 152 12.03 6.47 9.84
N VAL A 153 12.91 7.43 9.54
CA VAL A 153 13.85 7.95 10.55
C VAL A 153 13.05 8.69 11.63
N PRO A 154 13.15 8.31 12.90
CA PRO A 154 12.34 8.87 13.98
C PRO A 154 12.37 10.39 14.02
N GLY A 155 11.19 11.01 14.13
CA GLY A 155 11.03 12.47 14.15
C GLY A 155 11.16 13.17 12.81
N THR A 156 11.19 12.41 11.71
CA THR A 156 11.28 12.96 10.35
C THR A 156 10.26 12.29 9.42
N ASN A 157 10.20 12.74 8.14
CA ASN A 157 9.45 12.07 7.07
C ASN A 157 10.40 11.40 6.07
N ILE A 158 11.60 11.00 6.52
CA ILE A 158 12.65 10.44 5.69
C ILE A 158 12.67 8.94 5.85
N LEU A 159 12.65 8.22 4.73
CA LEU A 159 12.83 6.77 4.69
C LEU A 159 14.17 6.37 5.30
N LEU A 160 14.20 5.30 6.09
CA LEU A 160 15.44 4.70 6.61
C LEU A 160 16.38 4.35 5.43
N ASP A 161 17.65 4.64 5.61
CA ASP A 161 18.67 4.33 4.60
C ASP A 161 18.90 2.82 4.44
N GLY A 162 19.19 2.40 3.22
CA GLY A 162 19.58 1.03 2.88
C GLY A 162 18.47 -0.01 2.96
N ILE A 163 17.18 0.38 3.06
CA ILE A 163 16.02 -0.54 3.09
C ILE A 163 15.23 -0.59 1.78
N THR A 164 15.61 0.20 0.79
CA THR A 164 15.02 0.22 -0.55
C THR A 164 16.09 0.17 -1.63
N TYR A 165 15.69 -0.10 -2.89
CA TYR A 165 16.58 -0.06 -4.04
C TYR A 165 16.72 1.34 -4.64
N ASP A 166 15.64 2.12 -4.60
CA ASP A 166 15.48 3.37 -5.36
C ASP A 166 14.83 4.52 -4.55
N GLY A 167 14.70 4.33 -3.23
CA GLY A 167 14.01 5.28 -2.35
C GLY A 167 12.50 5.10 -2.30
N LEU A 168 11.96 4.04 -2.94
CA LEU A 168 10.54 3.70 -2.97
C LEU A 168 10.33 2.19 -2.73
N HIS A 169 10.96 1.33 -3.54
CA HIS A 169 10.73 -0.11 -3.53
C HIS A 169 11.61 -0.81 -2.49
N PRO A 170 11.02 -1.50 -1.50
CA PRO A 170 11.77 -2.22 -0.48
C PRO A 170 12.71 -3.27 -1.07
N ASN A 171 13.89 -3.39 -0.51
CA ASN A 171 14.78 -4.53 -0.69
C ASN A 171 14.51 -5.59 0.40
N ALA A 172 15.32 -6.66 0.44
CA ALA A 172 15.14 -7.73 1.42
C ALA A 172 15.14 -7.22 2.89
N LYS A 173 15.92 -6.18 3.21
CA LYS A 173 15.92 -5.58 4.56
C LYS A 173 14.61 -4.85 4.85
N GLY A 174 14.10 -4.07 3.88
CA GLY A 174 12.82 -3.38 4.00
C GLY A 174 11.67 -4.36 4.19
N TYR A 175 11.60 -5.40 3.36
CA TYR A 175 10.58 -6.43 3.52
C TYR A 175 10.69 -7.22 4.83
N ASN A 176 11.90 -7.44 5.37
CA ASN A 176 12.07 -8.03 6.70
C ASN A 176 11.44 -7.16 7.81
N ILE A 177 11.64 -5.83 7.74
CA ILE A 177 11.03 -4.90 8.70
C ILE A 177 9.50 -4.99 8.58
N MET A 178 8.95 -4.90 7.36
CA MET A 178 7.50 -4.99 7.12
C MET A 178 6.91 -6.32 7.62
N ALA A 179 7.61 -7.44 7.37
CA ALA A 179 7.16 -8.76 7.81
C ALA A 179 7.17 -8.94 9.33
N THR A 180 7.99 -8.18 10.05
CA THR A 180 8.08 -8.26 11.52
C THR A 180 6.88 -7.61 12.21
N VAL A 181 6.24 -6.63 11.57
CA VAL A 181 5.10 -5.90 12.16
C VAL A 181 3.74 -6.39 11.66
N LEU A 182 3.70 -7.22 10.62
CA LEU A 182 2.52 -7.89 10.12
C LEU A 182 2.28 -9.22 10.82
#